data_ec8324407c337d649d69a18670a8ee94
#
_entry.id   ec8324407c337d649d69a18670a8ee94
#
_cell.length_a   1.000
_cell.length_b   1.000
_cell.length_c   1.000
_cell.angle_alpha   90.00
_cell.angle_beta   90.00
_cell.angle_gamma   90.00
#
_symmetry.space_group_name_H-M   'P 1'
#
loop_
_entity.id
_entity.type
_entity.pdbx_description
1 polymer ?
#
loop_
_entity_poly.entity_id
_entity_poly.type
_entity_poly.pdbx_seq_one_letter_code
_entity_poly.pdbx_strand_id
1 'polypeptide(L)'
;MPTLDRQDNVFVLDLGDGENRFHPDWIASVDAALDEVDKAGGPRALVTAATGKFYSNGLDLEWLSAHARQHEDYSASVQALFARVLSLPVITVTAVQGHAFGAGAMLSLAHDFRVMRADRGYWCLPEVDINRPFVPGMAALVQARLTPQAAHEAMLTGRRYGGTDAAAAGIVDRAVAEDAVRATAVEIARAQAGKAGGTLGTIKARMYSRVLAALRGATPQG
;
A
#
# COMPACT_ATOMS: atom_id res chain seq x y z
N MET A 1 -15.28 7.65 -2.57
CA MET A 1 -14.74 6.76 -3.63
C MET A 1 -13.40 7.30 -4.10
N PRO A 2 -12.43 6.45 -4.45
CA PRO A 2 -11.13 6.88 -5.00
C PRO A 2 -11.29 7.72 -6.27
N THR A 3 -10.41 8.70 -6.44
CA THR A 3 -10.35 9.56 -7.63
C THR A 3 -8.91 9.69 -8.11
N LEU A 4 -8.70 9.70 -9.42
CA LEU A 4 -7.38 9.87 -10.01
C LEU A 4 -7.29 11.25 -10.66
N ASP A 5 -6.24 11.98 -10.28
CA ASP A 5 -5.86 13.26 -10.89
C ASP A 5 -4.44 13.15 -11.47
N ARG A 6 -4.10 14.05 -12.38
CA ARG A 6 -2.78 14.09 -13.00
C ARG A 6 -2.15 15.49 -12.87
N GLN A 7 -0.99 15.54 -12.27
CA GLN A 7 -0.17 16.73 -12.11
C GLN A 7 1.13 16.56 -12.92
N ASP A 8 1.15 17.04 -14.14
CA ASP A 8 2.24 16.85 -15.12
C ASP A 8 2.52 15.35 -15.40
N ASN A 9 3.62 14.84 -14.85
CA ASN A 9 4.05 13.44 -14.97
C ASN A 9 3.78 12.60 -13.70
N VAL A 10 3.02 13.14 -12.75
CA VAL A 10 2.63 12.43 -11.53
C VAL A 10 1.12 12.24 -11.52
N PHE A 11 0.69 10.99 -11.47
CA PHE A 11 -0.68 10.63 -11.15
C PHE A 11 -0.87 10.63 -9.64
N VAL A 12 -1.95 11.22 -9.16
CA VAL A 12 -2.30 11.27 -7.75
C VAL A 12 -3.64 10.57 -7.56
N LEU A 13 -3.59 9.39 -6.98
CA LEU A 13 -4.76 8.60 -6.60
C LEU A 13 -5.16 9.01 -5.18
N ASP A 14 -6.24 9.77 -5.07
CA ASP A 14 -6.86 10.09 -3.78
C ASP A 14 -7.80 8.95 -3.38
N LEU A 15 -7.53 8.33 -2.24
CA LEU A 15 -8.27 7.17 -1.74
C LEU A 15 -9.61 7.56 -1.08
N GLY A 16 -9.79 8.86 -0.81
CA GLY A 16 -10.98 9.43 -0.18
C GLY A 16 -10.70 10.02 1.22
N ASP A 17 -11.75 10.53 1.85
CA ASP A 17 -11.74 11.23 3.14
C ASP A 17 -12.32 10.39 4.30
N GLY A 18 -12.89 9.23 4.00
CA GLY A 18 -13.47 8.31 4.95
C GLY A 18 -12.48 7.34 5.57
N GLU A 19 -12.95 6.16 5.96
CA GLU A 19 -12.09 5.08 6.47
C GLU A 19 -11.30 4.37 5.37
N ASN A 20 -11.66 4.56 4.11
CA ASN A 20 -11.00 3.96 2.95
C ASN A 20 -10.82 2.46 3.12
N ARG A 21 -11.92 1.78 3.57
CA ARG A 21 -11.96 0.33 3.71
C ARG A 21 -11.97 -0.32 2.33
N PHE A 22 -11.42 -1.51 2.25
CA PHE A 22 -11.30 -2.29 1.01
C PHE A 22 -12.63 -2.95 0.63
N HIS A 23 -13.72 -2.14 0.52
CA HIS A 23 -14.96 -2.61 -0.08
C HIS A 23 -14.70 -3.06 -1.53
N PRO A 24 -15.35 -4.10 -2.08
CA PRO A 24 -15.13 -4.53 -3.46
C PRO A 24 -15.21 -3.40 -4.50
N ASP A 25 -16.17 -2.49 -4.37
CA ASP A 25 -16.30 -1.34 -5.28
C ASP A 25 -15.13 -0.36 -5.14
N TRP A 26 -14.60 -0.20 -3.91
CA TRP A 26 -13.41 0.62 -3.68
C TRP A 26 -12.18 -0.03 -4.33
N ILE A 27 -11.99 -1.35 -4.19
CA ILE A 27 -10.92 -2.11 -4.85
C ILE A 27 -11.03 -1.95 -6.37
N ALA A 28 -12.22 -2.15 -6.94
CA ALA A 28 -12.45 -1.99 -8.37
C ALA A 28 -12.12 -0.58 -8.87
N SER A 29 -12.44 0.46 -8.09
CA SER A 29 -12.13 1.86 -8.44
C SER A 29 -10.62 2.12 -8.41
N VAL A 30 -9.90 1.57 -7.42
CA VAL A 30 -8.43 1.66 -7.36
C VAL A 30 -7.81 0.91 -8.55
N ASP A 31 -8.29 -0.30 -8.86
CA ASP A 31 -7.79 -1.07 -10.00
C ASP A 31 -7.99 -0.36 -11.34
N ALA A 32 -9.14 0.29 -11.54
CA ALA A 32 -9.38 1.11 -12.73
C ALA A 32 -8.40 2.28 -12.85
N ALA A 33 -8.10 2.95 -11.73
CA ALA A 33 -7.11 4.02 -11.69
C ALA A 33 -5.68 3.50 -12.00
N LEU A 34 -5.31 2.33 -11.47
CA LEU A 34 -4.02 1.70 -11.79
C LEU A 34 -3.93 1.31 -13.27
N ASP A 35 -5.04 0.91 -13.90
CA ASP A 35 -5.12 0.66 -15.33
C ASP A 35 -4.82 1.90 -16.17
N GLU A 36 -5.35 3.06 -15.76
CA GLU A 36 -5.10 4.33 -16.43
C GLU A 36 -3.62 4.71 -16.33
N VAL A 37 -3.02 4.58 -15.15
CA VAL A 37 -1.59 4.85 -14.92
C VAL A 37 -0.71 3.91 -15.76
N ASP A 38 -1.04 2.63 -15.82
CA ASP A 38 -0.26 1.63 -16.56
C ASP A 38 -0.31 1.87 -18.07
N LYS A 39 -1.50 2.17 -18.61
CA LYS A 39 -1.72 2.45 -20.03
C LYS A 39 -1.18 3.79 -20.50
N ALA A 40 -0.93 4.73 -19.60
CA ALA A 40 -0.38 6.04 -19.95
C ALA A 40 1.03 5.92 -20.54
N GLY A 41 1.31 6.71 -21.55
CA GLY A 41 2.63 6.79 -22.18
C GLY A 41 3.57 7.79 -21.51
N GLY A 42 4.85 7.71 -21.83
CA GLY A 42 5.87 8.67 -21.42
C GLY A 42 6.27 8.60 -19.94
N PRO A 43 7.03 9.62 -19.47
CA PRO A 43 7.44 9.73 -18.08
C PRO A 43 6.22 9.82 -17.15
N ARG A 44 6.16 8.96 -16.12
CA ARG A 44 5.06 8.94 -15.17
C ARG A 44 5.44 8.28 -13.85
N ALA A 45 4.77 8.68 -12.78
CA ALA A 45 4.85 8.07 -11.46
C ALA A 45 3.47 8.13 -10.79
N LEU A 46 3.25 7.33 -9.75
CA LEU A 46 2.01 7.28 -8.99
C LEU A 46 2.25 7.72 -7.55
N VAL A 47 1.41 8.61 -7.06
CA VAL A 47 1.25 8.88 -5.63
C VAL A 47 -0.13 8.40 -5.19
N THR A 48 -0.21 7.62 -4.11
CA THR A 48 -1.48 7.39 -3.41
C THR A 48 -1.54 8.27 -2.18
N ALA A 49 -2.64 8.96 -2.00
CA ALA A 49 -2.89 9.85 -0.88
C ALA A 49 -4.33 9.66 -0.38
N ALA A 50 -4.63 10.18 0.79
CA ALA A 50 -5.99 10.30 1.28
C ALA A 50 -6.12 11.62 2.05
N THR A 51 -7.34 11.95 2.43
CA THR A 51 -7.66 13.09 3.28
C THR A 51 -8.33 12.61 4.57
N GLY A 52 -8.44 13.47 5.58
CA GLY A 52 -9.10 13.13 6.83
C GLY A 52 -8.26 12.24 7.77
N LYS A 53 -8.95 11.46 8.60
CA LYS A 53 -8.36 10.71 9.72
C LYS A 53 -7.58 9.48 9.28
N PHE A 54 -8.01 8.82 8.22
CA PHE A 54 -7.45 7.55 7.76
C PHE A 54 -6.79 7.68 6.40
N TYR A 55 -5.60 7.11 6.27
CA TYR A 55 -5.10 6.69 4.98
C TYR A 55 -5.92 5.48 4.49
N SER A 56 -6.00 4.43 5.32
CA SER A 56 -6.93 3.32 5.15
C SER A 56 -7.04 2.50 6.44
N ASN A 57 -8.26 2.12 6.80
CA ASN A 57 -8.57 1.23 7.91
C ASN A 57 -8.53 -0.26 7.54
N GLY A 58 -8.07 -0.58 6.31
CA GLY A 58 -7.85 -1.94 5.83
C GLY A 58 -9.11 -2.65 5.36
N LEU A 59 -9.24 -3.93 5.68
CA LEU A 59 -10.35 -4.76 5.20
C LEU A 59 -11.71 -4.24 5.64
N ASP A 60 -12.70 -4.36 4.77
CA ASP A 60 -14.11 -4.13 5.14
C ASP A 60 -14.66 -5.38 5.83
N LEU A 61 -14.46 -5.42 7.15
CA LEU A 61 -14.88 -6.57 7.98
C LEU A 61 -16.41 -6.68 8.10
N GLU A 62 -17.12 -5.58 7.97
CA GLU A 62 -18.57 -5.57 7.99
C GLU A 62 -19.12 -6.22 6.71
N TRP A 63 -18.63 -5.78 5.55
CA TRP A 63 -18.95 -6.41 4.28
C TRP A 63 -18.62 -7.91 4.29
N LEU A 64 -17.43 -8.25 4.78
CA LEU A 64 -16.93 -9.63 4.82
C LEU A 64 -17.79 -10.52 5.72
N SER A 65 -18.27 -10.01 6.87
CA SER A 65 -19.17 -10.75 7.76
C SER A 65 -20.52 -11.03 7.12
N ALA A 66 -21.01 -10.09 6.32
CA ALA A 66 -22.27 -10.26 5.58
C ALA A 66 -22.15 -11.19 4.37
N HIS A 67 -20.91 -11.43 3.86
CA HIS A 67 -20.62 -12.19 2.65
C HIS A 67 -19.64 -13.34 2.91
N ALA A 68 -19.85 -14.14 3.95
CA ALA A 68 -18.94 -15.19 4.39
C ALA A 68 -18.54 -16.19 3.28
N ARG A 69 -19.42 -16.45 2.30
CA ARG A 69 -19.13 -17.36 1.16
C ARG A 69 -18.14 -16.77 0.15
N GLN A 70 -17.92 -15.46 0.17
CA GLN A 70 -17.02 -14.75 -0.74
C GLN A 70 -15.66 -14.44 -0.09
N HIS A 71 -15.36 -15.03 1.07
CA HIS A 71 -14.16 -14.74 1.85
C HIS A 71 -12.88 -14.99 1.05
N GLU A 72 -12.80 -16.11 0.32
CA GLU A 72 -11.61 -16.48 -0.46
C GLU A 72 -11.42 -15.53 -1.64
N ASP A 73 -12.47 -15.25 -2.41
CA ASP A 73 -12.43 -14.34 -3.55
C ASP A 73 -12.08 -12.91 -3.13
N TYR A 74 -12.65 -12.47 -2.02
CA TYR A 74 -12.33 -11.15 -1.44
C TYR A 74 -10.87 -11.08 -1.00
N SER A 75 -10.37 -12.09 -0.29
CA SER A 75 -8.97 -12.17 0.11
C SER A 75 -8.03 -12.18 -1.11
N ALA A 76 -8.40 -12.92 -2.16
CA ALA A 76 -7.65 -12.97 -3.41
C ALA A 76 -7.62 -11.59 -4.11
N SER A 77 -8.76 -10.86 -4.15
CA SER A 77 -8.81 -9.54 -4.77
C SER A 77 -7.94 -8.51 -4.03
N VAL A 78 -7.92 -8.54 -2.69
CA VAL A 78 -7.04 -7.68 -1.88
C VAL A 78 -5.56 -8.00 -2.15
N GLN A 79 -5.19 -9.28 -2.19
CA GLN A 79 -3.83 -9.70 -2.47
C GLN A 79 -3.41 -9.36 -3.91
N ALA A 80 -4.33 -9.48 -4.87
CA ALA A 80 -4.10 -9.08 -6.25
C ALA A 80 -3.80 -7.57 -6.37
N LEU A 81 -4.53 -6.72 -5.62
CA LEU A 81 -4.26 -5.28 -5.56
C LEU A 81 -2.84 -5.01 -5.05
N PHE A 82 -2.39 -5.67 -3.96
CA PHE A 82 -1.03 -5.51 -3.48
C PHE A 82 0.02 -5.95 -4.51
N ALA A 83 -0.20 -7.11 -5.14
CA ALA A 83 0.70 -7.61 -6.17
C ALA A 83 0.80 -6.64 -7.35
N ARG A 84 -0.31 -6.01 -7.72
CA ARG A 84 -0.38 -5.04 -8.80
C ARG A 84 0.41 -3.77 -8.48
N VAL A 85 0.21 -3.16 -7.31
CA VAL A 85 0.97 -1.98 -6.88
C VAL A 85 2.46 -2.29 -6.79
N LEU A 86 2.82 -3.43 -6.19
CA LEU A 86 4.21 -3.87 -5.99
C LEU A 86 4.98 -4.06 -7.31
N SER A 87 4.28 -4.46 -8.39
CA SER A 87 4.89 -4.75 -9.69
C SER A 87 4.60 -3.71 -10.77
N LEU A 88 3.86 -2.64 -10.45
CA LEU A 88 3.51 -1.60 -11.42
C LEU A 88 4.77 -1.00 -12.07
N PRO A 89 4.83 -0.86 -13.42
CA PRO A 89 6.04 -0.42 -14.12
C PRO A 89 6.28 1.10 -14.04
N VAL A 90 5.91 1.70 -12.91
CA VAL A 90 6.18 3.10 -12.54
C VAL A 90 6.66 3.16 -11.10
N ILE A 91 7.33 4.23 -10.72
CA ILE A 91 7.62 4.47 -9.30
C ILE A 91 6.34 4.86 -8.59
N THR A 92 6.09 4.22 -7.45
CA THR A 92 4.91 4.41 -6.61
C THR A 92 5.32 4.97 -5.25
N VAL A 93 4.64 6.01 -4.80
CA VAL A 93 4.87 6.65 -3.51
C VAL A 93 3.56 6.72 -2.75
N THR A 94 3.56 6.38 -1.47
CA THR A 94 2.38 6.58 -0.63
C THR A 94 2.55 7.75 0.31
N ALA A 95 1.51 8.58 0.44
CA ALA A 95 1.40 9.72 1.33
C ALA A 95 0.43 9.38 2.47
N VAL A 96 0.99 8.93 3.60
CA VAL A 96 0.21 8.47 4.77
C VAL A 96 -0.01 9.64 5.72
N GLN A 97 -1.11 10.37 5.51
CA GLN A 97 -1.46 11.56 6.33
C GLN A 97 -2.14 11.20 7.66
N GLY A 98 -2.63 9.98 7.81
CA GLY A 98 -3.42 9.53 8.95
C GLY A 98 -3.18 8.06 9.29
N HIS A 99 -4.20 7.40 9.87
CA HIS A 99 -4.06 6.00 10.25
C HIS A 99 -3.98 5.07 9.03
N ALA A 100 -3.03 4.13 9.07
CA ALA A 100 -2.88 3.02 8.15
C ALA A 100 -2.90 1.71 8.95
N PHE A 101 -4.01 0.97 8.89
CA PHE A 101 -4.22 -0.23 9.70
C PHE A 101 -4.42 -1.48 8.85
N GLY A 102 -3.86 -2.61 9.29
CA GLY A 102 -4.02 -3.92 8.66
C GLY A 102 -3.71 -3.89 7.16
N ALA A 103 -4.68 -4.25 6.32
CA ALA A 103 -4.52 -4.20 4.86
C ALA A 103 -4.18 -2.79 4.34
N GLY A 104 -4.58 -1.70 5.02
CA GLY A 104 -4.18 -0.33 4.69
C GLY A 104 -2.69 -0.08 4.94
N ALA A 105 -2.15 -0.61 6.03
CA ALA A 105 -0.72 -0.61 6.31
C ALA A 105 0.06 -1.44 5.27
N MET A 106 -0.46 -2.61 4.90
CA MET A 106 0.13 -3.48 3.88
C MET A 106 0.09 -2.84 2.49
N LEU A 107 -0.98 -2.11 2.14
CA LEU A 107 -1.02 -1.32 0.90
C LEU A 107 0.12 -0.31 0.86
N SER A 108 0.40 0.37 1.97
CA SER A 108 1.54 1.29 2.03
C SER A 108 2.87 0.59 1.76
N LEU A 109 3.06 -0.65 2.24
CA LEU A 109 4.25 -1.46 1.98
C LEU A 109 4.38 -1.92 0.52
N ALA A 110 3.28 -2.04 -0.21
CA ALA A 110 3.31 -2.39 -1.63
C ALA A 110 3.90 -1.28 -2.51
N HIS A 111 3.98 -0.04 -2.01
CA HIS A 111 4.61 1.09 -2.71
C HIS A 111 6.13 1.07 -2.60
N ASP A 112 6.80 1.70 -3.56
CA ASP A 112 8.27 1.81 -3.55
C ASP A 112 8.75 2.68 -2.39
N PHE A 113 8.12 3.84 -2.19
CA PHE A 113 8.44 4.80 -1.13
C PHE A 113 7.21 5.16 -0.29
N ARG A 114 7.44 5.54 0.96
CA ARG A 114 6.42 5.88 1.96
C ARG A 114 6.79 7.18 2.67
N VAL A 115 5.89 8.15 2.63
CA VAL A 115 5.98 9.39 3.40
C VAL A 115 4.83 9.39 4.40
N MET A 116 5.10 9.62 5.67
CA MET A 116 4.09 9.62 6.72
C MET A 116 4.08 10.95 7.48
N ARG A 117 2.91 11.34 7.96
CA ARG A 117 2.74 12.44 8.90
C ARG A 117 3.42 12.12 10.24
N ALA A 118 4.25 13.05 10.74
CA ALA A 118 5.10 12.83 11.91
C ALA A 118 4.33 12.86 13.25
N ASP A 119 3.37 13.79 13.37
CA ASP A 119 2.77 14.17 14.66
C ASP A 119 1.45 13.48 14.99
N ARG A 120 0.80 12.85 13.99
CA ARG A 120 -0.52 12.22 14.16
C ARG A 120 -0.74 11.05 13.22
N GLY A 121 -1.57 10.10 13.66
CA GLY A 121 -1.84 8.86 12.95
C GLY A 121 -0.87 7.75 13.37
N TYR A 122 -1.27 6.53 13.09
CA TYR A 122 -0.48 5.33 13.39
C TYR A 122 -0.44 4.41 12.19
N TRP A 123 0.72 3.84 11.93
CA TRP A 123 0.89 2.66 11.12
C TRP A 123 0.86 1.43 12.04
N CYS A 124 0.07 0.40 11.71
CA CYS A 124 -0.12 -0.75 12.59
C CYS A 124 -0.61 -1.98 11.84
N LEU A 125 -0.14 -3.15 12.25
CA LEU A 125 -0.63 -4.46 11.85
C LEU A 125 -1.35 -5.11 13.05
N PRO A 126 -2.66 -4.87 13.24
CA PRO A 126 -3.39 -5.27 14.44
C PRO A 126 -3.85 -6.73 14.44
N GLU A 127 -3.41 -7.56 13.50
CA GLU A 127 -3.92 -8.90 13.23
C GLU A 127 -3.89 -9.80 14.46
N VAL A 128 -2.84 -9.72 15.29
CA VAL A 128 -2.72 -10.48 16.54
C VAL A 128 -3.77 -10.05 17.57
N ASP A 129 -4.07 -8.76 17.67
CA ASP A 129 -5.04 -8.21 18.62
C ASP A 129 -6.49 -8.54 18.24
N ILE A 130 -6.76 -8.68 16.95
CA ILE A 130 -8.10 -8.99 16.41
C ILE A 130 -8.29 -10.47 16.06
N ASN A 131 -7.35 -11.34 16.45
CA ASN A 131 -7.38 -12.78 16.20
C ASN A 131 -7.58 -13.14 14.71
N ARG A 132 -6.92 -12.42 13.82
CA ARG A 132 -6.90 -12.67 12.37
C ARG A 132 -5.49 -12.96 11.90
N PRO A 133 -5.12 -14.23 11.67
CA PRO A 133 -3.78 -14.57 11.19
C PRO A 133 -3.55 -13.99 9.78
N PHE A 134 -2.30 -13.62 9.51
CA PHE A 134 -1.89 -13.22 8.16
C PHE A 134 -2.07 -14.38 7.19
N VAL A 135 -2.64 -14.11 6.03
CA VAL A 135 -2.55 -15.06 4.91
C VAL A 135 -1.12 -15.06 4.35
N PRO A 136 -0.65 -16.17 3.74
CA PRO A 136 0.75 -16.32 3.34
C PRO A 136 1.30 -15.16 2.49
N GLY A 137 0.53 -14.66 1.52
CA GLY A 137 0.94 -13.57 0.65
C GLY A 137 1.12 -12.24 1.39
N MET A 138 0.23 -11.93 2.33
CA MET A 138 0.34 -10.73 3.17
C MET A 138 1.55 -10.80 4.11
N ALA A 139 1.79 -11.97 4.73
CA ALA A 139 2.97 -12.18 5.56
C ALA A 139 4.26 -12.04 4.74
N ALA A 140 4.31 -12.59 3.53
CA ALA A 140 5.45 -12.48 2.63
C ALA A 140 5.71 -11.00 2.22
N LEU A 141 4.66 -10.22 1.95
CA LEU A 141 4.80 -8.80 1.64
C LEU A 141 5.42 -8.03 2.80
N VAL A 142 4.91 -8.19 4.02
CA VAL A 142 5.43 -7.51 5.22
C VAL A 142 6.91 -7.85 5.43
N GLN A 143 7.25 -9.14 5.39
CA GLN A 143 8.63 -9.60 5.61
C GLN A 143 9.60 -9.13 4.51
N ALA A 144 9.15 -8.98 3.28
CA ALA A 144 10.00 -8.51 2.18
C ALA A 144 10.20 -6.99 2.18
N ARG A 145 9.30 -6.23 2.82
CA ARG A 145 9.31 -4.77 2.77
C ARG A 145 9.82 -4.11 4.04
N LEU A 146 9.93 -4.86 5.13
CA LEU A 146 10.47 -4.41 6.40
C LEU A 146 11.77 -5.13 6.73
N THR A 147 12.56 -4.54 7.61
CA THR A 147 13.67 -5.27 8.23
C THR A 147 13.13 -6.44 9.04
N PRO A 148 13.90 -7.56 9.20
CA PRO A 148 13.44 -8.68 10.02
C PRO A 148 12.99 -8.27 11.42
N GLN A 149 13.70 -7.31 12.04
CA GLN A 149 13.36 -6.79 13.37
C GLN A 149 12.02 -6.04 13.37
N ALA A 150 11.81 -5.13 12.41
CA ALA A 150 10.58 -4.36 12.32
C ALA A 150 9.37 -5.25 11.97
N ALA A 151 9.56 -6.22 11.06
CA ALA A 151 8.53 -7.19 10.71
C ALA A 151 8.14 -8.04 11.93
N HIS A 152 9.12 -8.56 12.67
CA HIS A 152 8.89 -9.35 13.88
C HIS A 152 8.07 -8.55 14.91
N GLU A 153 8.50 -7.35 15.26
CA GLU A 153 7.80 -6.53 16.25
C GLU A 153 6.38 -6.17 15.77
N ALA A 154 6.25 -5.67 14.55
CA ALA A 154 4.96 -5.24 14.02
C ALA A 154 3.93 -6.38 13.94
N MET A 155 4.33 -7.55 13.43
CA MET A 155 3.43 -8.68 13.21
C MET A 155 3.02 -9.39 14.51
N LEU A 156 3.92 -9.47 15.50
CA LEU A 156 3.67 -10.25 16.71
C LEU A 156 3.07 -9.42 17.85
N THR A 157 3.23 -8.10 17.83
CA THR A 157 2.81 -7.24 18.94
C THR A 157 1.66 -6.29 18.62
N GLY A 158 1.31 -6.12 17.33
CA GLY A 158 0.32 -5.13 16.94
C GLY A 158 0.72 -3.69 17.30
N ARG A 159 2.03 -3.42 17.50
CA ARG A 159 2.52 -2.08 17.87
C ARG A 159 2.02 -1.01 16.92
N ARG A 160 1.55 0.09 17.50
CA ARG A 160 1.17 1.30 16.76
C ARG A 160 2.38 2.22 16.65
N TYR A 161 2.87 2.42 15.44
CA TYR A 161 4.00 3.31 15.16
C TYR A 161 3.46 4.68 14.73
N GLY A 162 3.79 5.74 15.50
CA GLY A 162 3.66 7.12 15.01
C GLY A 162 4.67 7.39 13.90
N GLY A 163 4.50 8.46 13.13
CA GLY A 163 5.34 8.70 11.95
C GLY A 163 6.83 8.75 12.25
N THR A 164 7.23 9.40 13.34
CA THR A 164 8.63 9.46 13.77
C THR A 164 9.18 8.08 14.12
N ASP A 165 8.43 7.28 14.87
CA ASP A 165 8.82 5.90 15.23
C ASP A 165 8.84 5.00 13.99
N ALA A 166 7.88 5.15 13.08
CA ALA A 166 7.84 4.41 11.82
C ALA A 166 9.07 4.71 10.94
N ALA A 167 9.53 5.95 10.90
CA ALA A 167 10.76 6.33 10.20
C ALA A 167 12.00 5.74 10.87
N ALA A 168 12.09 5.82 12.20
CA ALA A 168 13.19 5.25 12.96
C ALA A 168 13.29 3.72 12.83
N ALA A 169 12.14 3.02 12.70
CA ALA A 169 12.07 1.58 12.47
C ALA A 169 12.25 1.17 11.00
N GLY A 170 12.39 2.11 10.07
CA GLY A 170 12.49 1.85 8.63
C GLY A 170 11.19 1.35 7.99
N ILE A 171 10.04 1.58 8.65
CA ILE A 171 8.72 1.28 8.11
C ILE A 171 8.34 2.29 7.03
N VAL A 172 8.67 3.57 7.25
CA VAL A 172 8.50 4.63 6.25
C VAL A 172 9.82 5.32 5.95
N ASP A 173 9.95 5.89 4.75
CA ASP A 173 11.19 6.51 4.29
C ASP A 173 11.35 7.94 4.85
N ARG A 174 10.24 8.64 5.07
CA ARG A 174 10.23 9.99 5.66
C ARG A 174 9.02 10.20 6.57
N ALA A 175 9.25 10.90 7.69
CA ALA A 175 8.22 11.47 8.54
C ALA A 175 8.30 13.00 8.46
N VAL A 176 7.19 13.65 8.09
CA VAL A 176 7.14 15.10 7.84
C VAL A 176 5.88 15.73 8.47
N ALA A 177 5.80 17.05 8.52
CA ALA A 177 4.60 17.75 8.97
C ALA A 177 3.39 17.46 8.06
N GLU A 178 2.18 17.61 8.57
CA GLU A 178 0.93 17.26 7.88
C GLU A 178 0.81 17.89 6.49
N ASP A 179 1.06 19.18 6.40
CA ASP A 179 0.98 19.97 5.17
C ASP A 179 2.03 19.58 4.12
N ALA A 180 3.13 18.97 4.56
CA ALA A 180 4.22 18.53 3.69
C ALA A 180 4.07 17.09 3.18
N VAL A 181 3.19 16.25 3.74
CA VAL A 181 3.11 14.81 3.42
C VAL A 181 2.88 14.58 1.93
N ARG A 182 1.81 15.15 1.38
CA ARG A 182 1.45 14.99 -0.04
C ARG A 182 2.48 15.64 -0.96
N ALA A 183 2.95 16.84 -0.62
CA ALA A 183 3.94 17.57 -1.42
C ALA A 183 5.27 16.81 -1.50
N THR A 184 5.76 16.27 -0.38
CA THR A 184 6.98 15.45 -0.34
C THR A 184 6.83 14.16 -1.16
N ALA A 185 5.69 13.49 -1.09
CA ALA A 185 5.43 12.30 -1.90
C ALA A 185 5.43 12.62 -3.41
N VAL A 186 4.79 13.71 -3.81
CA VAL A 186 4.77 14.17 -5.21
C VAL A 186 6.19 14.56 -5.68
N GLU A 187 6.99 15.20 -4.85
CA GLU A 187 8.38 15.55 -5.18
C GLU A 187 9.22 14.29 -5.44
N ILE A 188 9.15 13.28 -4.55
CA ILE A 188 9.83 11.99 -4.73
C ILE A 188 9.39 11.32 -6.04
N ALA A 189 8.08 11.25 -6.28
CA ALA A 189 7.51 10.64 -7.47
C ALA A 189 7.96 11.35 -8.76
N ARG A 190 7.88 12.68 -8.77
CA ARG A 190 8.29 13.51 -9.91
C ARG A 190 9.75 13.29 -10.29
N ALA A 191 10.65 13.25 -9.32
CA ALA A 191 12.08 13.03 -9.54
C ALA A 191 12.37 11.67 -10.20
N GLN A 192 11.49 10.70 -10.10
CA GLN A 192 11.66 9.34 -10.59
C GLN A 192 10.78 9.00 -11.81
N ALA A 193 9.92 9.91 -12.25
CA ALA A 193 8.92 9.66 -13.30
C ALA A 193 9.52 9.17 -14.63
N GLY A 194 10.75 9.61 -14.95
CA GLY A 194 11.48 9.18 -16.15
C GLY A 194 11.88 7.69 -16.16
N LYS A 195 11.72 6.98 -15.05
CA LYS A 195 12.07 5.54 -14.95
C LYS A 195 10.91 4.62 -15.34
N ALA A 196 9.72 5.15 -15.60
CA ALA A 196 8.55 4.37 -15.98
C ALA A 196 8.80 3.55 -17.25
N GLY A 197 8.37 2.28 -17.24
CA GLY A 197 8.45 1.41 -18.40
C GLY A 197 8.81 -0.04 -18.09
N GLY A 198 8.89 -0.86 -19.14
CA GLY A 198 9.04 -2.31 -19.03
C GLY A 198 10.29 -2.77 -18.25
N THR A 199 11.40 -2.03 -18.35
CA THR A 199 12.63 -2.35 -17.59
C THR A 199 12.39 -2.25 -16.08
N LEU A 200 11.74 -1.18 -15.60
CA LEU A 200 11.39 -1.03 -14.19
C LEU A 200 10.43 -2.12 -13.74
N GLY A 201 9.39 -2.40 -14.53
CA GLY A 201 8.44 -3.48 -14.24
C GLY A 201 9.13 -4.84 -14.13
N THR A 202 10.07 -5.15 -15.03
CA THR A 202 10.87 -6.39 -14.99
C THR A 202 11.74 -6.46 -13.73
N ILE A 203 12.39 -5.35 -13.35
CA ILE A 203 13.20 -5.29 -12.12
C ILE A 203 12.33 -5.59 -10.89
N LYS A 204 11.19 -4.90 -10.75
CA LYS A 204 10.26 -5.12 -9.64
C LYS A 204 9.74 -6.56 -9.61
N ALA A 205 9.31 -7.10 -10.75
CA ALA A 205 8.80 -8.46 -10.85
C ALA A 205 9.86 -9.51 -10.44
N ARG A 206 11.12 -9.32 -10.80
CA ARG A 206 12.22 -10.20 -10.39
C ARG A 206 12.58 -10.02 -8.92
N MET A 207 12.69 -8.77 -8.45
CA MET A 207 13.02 -8.46 -7.06
C MET A 207 12.00 -9.06 -6.09
N TYR A 208 10.71 -9.01 -6.43
CA TYR A 208 9.62 -9.49 -5.59
C TYR A 208 8.99 -10.79 -6.06
N SER A 209 9.69 -11.60 -6.85
CA SER A 209 9.12 -12.82 -7.48
C SER A 209 8.45 -13.76 -6.48
N ARG A 210 9.10 -14.02 -5.34
CA ARG A 210 8.54 -14.89 -4.27
C ARG A 210 7.30 -14.28 -3.61
N VAL A 211 7.32 -12.98 -3.35
CA VAL A 211 6.17 -12.26 -2.77
C VAL A 211 4.99 -12.26 -3.73
N LEU A 212 5.25 -11.97 -5.01
CA LEU A 212 4.24 -11.96 -6.06
C LEU A 212 3.63 -13.35 -6.26
N ALA A 213 4.42 -14.40 -6.20
CA ALA A 213 3.92 -15.78 -6.22
C ALA A 213 2.99 -16.07 -5.02
N ALA A 214 3.41 -15.71 -3.81
CA ALA A 214 2.60 -15.90 -2.60
C ALA A 214 1.30 -15.08 -2.62
N LEU A 215 1.34 -13.82 -3.07
CA LEU A 215 0.16 -12.97 -3.20
C LEU A 215 -0.83 -13.48 -4.25
N ARG A 216 -0.37 -14.22 -5.26
CA ARG A 216 -1.21 -14.82 -6.31
C ARG A 216 -1.68 -16.24 -5.96
N GLY A 217 -1.43 -16.71 -4.73
CA GLY A 217 -1.82 -18.04 -4.29
C GLY A 217 -0.99 -19.19 -4.92
N ALA A 218 0.11 -18.88 -5.59
CA ALA A 218 1.02 -19.90 -6.09
C ALA A 218 1.84 -20.47 -4.91
N THR A 219 1.73 -21.75 -4.65
CA THR A 219 2.57 -22.44 -3.67
C THR A 219 4.03 -22.33 -4.14
N PRO A 220 4.99 -21.90 -3.30
CA PRO A 220 6.40 -21.97 -3.67
C PRO A 220 6.76 -23.41 -4.01
N GLN A 221 7.23 -23.66 -5.23
CA GLN A 221 7.90 -24.92 -5.51
C GLN A 221 9.21 -24.89 -4.71
N GLY A 222 9.36 -25.83 -3.79
CA GLY A 222 10.52 -26.03 -2.94
C GLY A 222 11.80 -26.33 -3.71
#